data_da2e8898c13a00c751d4904547fefaa5
#
_entry.id   da2e8898c13a00c751d4904547fefaa5
#
_cell.length_a   1.000
_cell.length_b   1.000
_cell.length_c   1.000
_cell.angle_alpha   90.00
_cell.angle_beta   90.00
_cell.angle_gamma   90.00
#
_symmetry.space_group_name_H-M   'P 1'
#
loop_
_entity.id
_entity.type
_entity.pdbx_description
1 polymer ?
#
loop_
_entity_poly.entity_id
_entity_poly.type
_entity_poly.pdbx_seq_one_letter_code
_entity_poly.pdbx_strand_id
1 'polypeptide(L)'
;MYRQPGRKIGAIVMNANPFTLGHRWLVEQAASQCDWLHLFVVKEDASCFSYHDRFKLIEQGITGIDKVTLHPGSAYLISRATFPGYFLKEQGVVDDCHSQIDLQLFRERLAPALQITHRFVGTEPLCPLTRNYNQRMKSLLEAPGDAPPIEVVELARIEKKWWTRVGLPSARTLSTAQLAGGRGAGTAGDPLFSDATGGKRTSNRLIYTP
;
A
#
# COMPACT_ATOMS: atom_id res chain seq x y z
N MET A 1 -4.53 -23.26 3.09
CA MET A 1 -5.02 -22.39 4.18
C MET A 1 -3.86 -21.50 4.61
N TYR A 2 -4.02 -20.17 4.59
CA TYR A 2 -2.89 -19.22 4.79
C TYR A 2 -2.60 -18.86 6.25
N ARG A 3 -3.14 -19.63 7.21
CA ARG A 3 -2.82 -19.42 8.64
C ARG A 3 -1.34 -19.70 8.89
N GLN A 4 -0.71 -18.81 9.62
CA GLN A 4 0.70 -18.89 9.94
C GLN A 4 0.90 -19.14 11.44
N PRO A 5 1.99 -19.79 11.84
CA PRO A 5 2.27 -20.06 13.24
C PRO A 5 2.64 -18.76 13.96
N GLY A 6 2.22 -18.62 15.21
CA GLY A 6 2.55 -17.50 16.08
C GLY A 6 1.38 -17.02 16.91
N ARG A 7 1.66 -16.18 17.89
CA ARG A 7 0.66 -15.52 18.74
C ARG A 7 0.40 -14.08 18.29
N LYS A 8 1.42 -13.43 17.74
CA LYS A 8 1.37 -12.06 17.25
C LYS A 8 1.39 -12.06 15.73
N ILE A 9 0.21 -12.13 15.13
CA ILE A 9 0.04 -12.13 13.67
C ILE A 9 -0.34 -10.73 13.23
N GLY A 10 0.54 -10.14 12.42
CA GLY A 10 0.39 -8.79 11.90
C GLY A 10 -0.31 -8.72 10.54
N ALA A 11 -0.90 -7.57 10.23
CA ALA A 11 -1.42 -7.26 8.90
C ALA A 11 -1.12 -5.83 8.49
N ILE A 12 -0.77 -5.64 7.23
CA ILE A 12 -0.71 -4.35 6.55
C ILE A 12 -1.62 -4.43 5.32
N VAL A 13 -2.39 -3.38 5.06
CA VAL A 13 -3.07 -3.16 3.77
C VAL A 13 -2.51 -1.88 3.17
N MET A 14 -2.03 -1.94 1.94
CA MET A 14 -1.45 -0.78 1.27
C MET A 14 -1.85 -0.69 -0.20
N ASN A 15 -1.99 0.54 -0.66
CA ASN A 15 -2.16 0.84 -2.09
C ASN A 15 -0.80 0.84 -2.82
N ALA A 16 0.24 1.40 -2.20
CA ALA A 16 1.62 1.48 -2.71
C ALA A 16 1.71 1.96 -4.16
N ASN A 17 1.36 3.19 -4.41
CA ASN A 17 1.25 3.79 -5.74
C ASN A 17 2.31 4.91 -6.00
N PRO A 18 3.57 4.57 -6.31
CA PRO A 18 4.18 3.24 -6.32
C PRO A 18 4.68 2.76 -4.94
N PHE A 19 5.22 1.54 -4.88
CA PHE A 19 5.96 1.06 -3.71
C PHE A 19 7.26 1.85 -3.53
N THR A 20 7.49 2.34 -2.32
CA THR A 20 8.65 3.19 -1.99
C THR A 20 9.47 2.56 -0.87
N LEU A 21 10.66 3.12 -0.61
CA LEU A 21 11.47 2.71 0.53
C LEU A 21 10.76 2.96 1.88
N GLY A 22 9.87 3.95 1.96
CA GLY A 22 9.02 4.15 3.14
C GLY A 22 8.05 2.99 3.37
N HIS A 23 7.48 2.43 2.30
CA HIS A 23 6.66 1.22 2.40
C HIS A 23 7.50 0.00 2.82
N ARG A 24 8.71 -0.17 2.25
CA ARG A 24 9.63 -1.24 2.66
C ARG A 24 9.95 -1.15 4.15
N TRP A 25 10.33 0.04 4.62
CA TRP A 25 10.62 0.28 6.04
C TRP A 25 9.41 -0.07 6.94
N LEU A 26 8.21 0.34 6.54
CA LEU A 26 6.98 -0.02 7.27
C LEU A 26 6.83 -1.54 7.40
N VAL A 27 7.06 -2.27 6.31
CA VAL A 27 7.00 -3.74 6.31
C VAL A 27 8.08 -4.34 7.19
N GLU A 28 9.33 -3.85 7.12
CA GLU A 28 10.45 -4.29 7.97
C GLU A 28 10.17 -4.08 9.45
N GLN A 29 9.68 -2.89 9.82
CA GLN A 29 9.33 -2.57 11.21
C GLN A 29 8.15 -3.42 11.72
N ALA A 30 7.15 -3.65 10.92
CA ALA A 30 6.02 -4.50 11.28
C ALA A 30 6.45 -5.97 11.42
N ALA A 31 7.23 -6.49 10.46
CA ALA A 31 7.74 -7.87 10.49
C ALA A 31 8.65 -8.13 11.71
N SER A 32 9.41 -7.13 12.15
CA SER A 32 10.26 -7.25 13.37
C SER A 32 9.46 -7.29 14.67
N GLN A 33 8.19 -6.85 14.65
CA GLN A 33 7.33 -6.75 15.83
C GLN A 33 6.27 -7.84 15.93
N CYS A 34 6.21 -8.77 14.98
CA CYS A 34 5.24 -9.87 14.98
C CYS A 34 5.90 -11.20 14.59
N ASP A 35 5.21 -12.31 14.87
CA ASP A 35 5.67 -13.65 14.51
C ASP A 35 5.51 -13.92 13.01
N TRP A 36 4.47 -13.34 12.41
CA TRP A 36 4.19 -13.39 10.98
C TRP A 36 3.42 -12.16 10.52
N LEU A 37 3.71 -11.68 9.32
CA LEU A 37 3.06 -10.51 8.73
C LEU A 37 2.31 -10.88 7.44
N HIS A 38 1.02 -10.56 7.37
CA HIS A 38 0.22 -10.61 6.16
C HIS A 38 0.18 -9.24 5.50
N LEU A 39 0.67 -9.14 4.27
CA LEU A 39 0.69 -7.92 3.48
C LEU A 39 -0.35 -8.00 2.36
N PHE A 40 -1.34 -7.11 2.37
CA PHE A 40 -2.41 -7.07 1.37
C PHE A 40 -2.24 -5.86 0.47
N VAL A 41 -2.40 -6.08 -0.85
CA VAL A 41 -2.34 -5.02 -1.86
C VAL A 41 -3.74 -4.62 -2.27
N VAL A 42 -4.09 -3.34 -2.19
CA VAL A 42 -5.37 -2.82 -2.68
C VAL A 42 -5.51 -3.12 -4.17
N LYS A 43 -6.58 -3.82 -4.56
CA LYS A 43 -6.75 -4.34 -5.93
C LYS A 43 -7.20 -3.29 -6.95
N GLU A 44 -7.83 -2.21 -6.50
CA GLU A 44 -8.42 -1.21 -7.40
C GLU A 44 -7.39 -0.50 -8.28
N ASP A 45 -7.73 -0.35 -9.56
CA ASP A 45 -6.90 0.33 -10.58
C ASP A 45 -7.24 1.82 -10.74
N ALA A 46 -7.62 2.48 -9.64
CA ALA A 46 -7.85 3.93 -9.60
C ALA A 46 -6.55 4.75 -9.40
N SER A 47 -5.40 4.13 -9.59
CA SER A 47 -4.06 4.67 -9.30
C SER A 47 -3.27 4.95 -10.58
N CYS A 48 -2.18 5.76 -10.50
CA CYS A 48 -1.29 6.02 -11.65
C CYS A 48 -0.59 4.76 -12.14
N PHE A 49 -0.29 3.81 -11.22
CA PHE A 49 0.28 2.52 -11.56
C PHE A 49 -0.80 1.45 -11.53
N SER A 50 -0.80 0.55 -12.51
CA SER A 50 -1.72 -0.57 -12.55
C SER A 50 -1.58 -1.47 -11.32
N TYR A 51 -2.63 -2.21 -10.99
CA TYR A 51 -2.55 -3.20 -9.90
C TYR A 51 -1.39 -4.18 -10.11
N HIS A 52 -1.22 -4.64 -11.35
CA HIS A 52 -0.16 -5.58 -11.69
C HIS A 52 1.24 -5.02 -11.43
N ASP A 53 1.50 -3.77 -11.83
CA ASP A 53 2.78 -3.12 -11.61
C ASP A 53 3.04 -2.88 -10.13
N ARG A 54 2.02 -2.42 -9.39
CA ARG A 54 2.10 -2.22 -7.94
C ARG A 54 2.40 -3.53 -7.21
N PHE A 55 1.71 -4.61 -7.57
CA PHE A 55 1.94 -5.92 -6.98
C PHE A 55 3.37 -6.42 -7.21
N LYS A 56 3.87 -6.32 -8.46
CA LYS A 56 5.26 -6.67 -8.79
C LYS A 56 6.29 -5.83 -8.04
N LEU A 57 6.08 -4.52 -7.95
CA LEU A 57 6.97 -3.63 -7.23
C LEU A 57 7.02 -3.96 -5.73
N ILE A 58 5.89 -4.33 -5.14
CA ILE A 58 5.83 -4.78 -3.75
C ILE A 58 6.57 -6.11 -3.59
N GLU A 59 6.28 -7.09 -4.43
CA GLU A 59 6.93 -8.41 -4.39
C GLU A 59 8.45 -8.30 -4.45
N GLN A 60 8.97 -7.50 -5.39
CA GLN A 60 10.40 -7.22 -5.49
C GLN A 60 10.92 -6.43 -4.29
N GLY A 61 10.14 -5.43 -3.86
CA GLY A 61 10.54 -4.52 -2.79
C GLY A 61 10.61 -5.15 -1.41
N ILE A 62 9.89 -6.25 -1.16
CA ILE A 62 9.94 -6.99 0.11
C ILE A 62 10.90 -8.17 0.08
N THR A 63 11.61 -8.39 -1.02
CA THR A 63 12.61 -9.46 -1.13
C THR A 63 13.64 -9.36 0.01
N GLY A 64 13.88 -10.48 0.67
CA GLY A 64 14.81 -10.57 1.82
C GLY A 64 14.20 -10.16 3.16
N ILE A 65 12.89 -9.88 3.23
CA ILE A 65 12.18 -9.72 4.50
C ILE A 65 11.51 -11.05 4.84
N ASP A 66 11.95 -11.68 5.92
CA ASP A 66 11.41 -12.95 6.37
C ASP A 66 10.02 -12.82 7.02
N LYS A 67 9.30 -13.95 7.10
CA LYS A 67 7.99 -14.05 7.78
C LYS A 67 6.91 -13.11 7.23
N VAL A 68 6.96 -12.80 5.94
CA VAL A 68 5.97 -11.99 5.24
C VAL A 68 5.25 -12.83 4.20
N THR A 69 3.91 -12.83 4.22
CA THR A 69 3.08 -13.39 3.16
C THR A 69 2.41 -12.26 2.39
N LEU A 70 2.73 -12.13 1.10
CA LEU A 70 2.07 -11.20 0.20
C LEU A 70 0.76 -11.79 -0.31
N HIS A 71 -0.33 -11.06 -0.14
CA HIS A 71 -1.66 -11.45 -0.62
C HIS A 71 -2.12 -10.53 -1.75
N PRO A 72 -2.72 -11.09 -2.80
CA PRO A 72 -3.45 -10.29 -3.77
C PRO A 72 -4.62 -9.59 -3.06
N GLY A 73 -4.96 -8.40 -3.53
CA GLY A 73 -6.11 -7.67 -3.04
C GLY A 73 -7.43 -8.38 -3.40
N SER A 74 -8.48 -8.02 -2.70
CA SER A 74 -9.82 -8.54 -2.95
C SER A 74 -10.84 -7.41 -2.99
N ALA A 75 -12.06 -7.71 -3.42
CA ALA A 75 -13.18 -6.77 -3.37
C ALA A 75 -13.66 -6.44 -1.94
N TYR A 76 -13.06 -7.06 -0.93
CA TYR A 76 -13.43 -6.88 0.49
C TYR A 76 -12.44 -6.01 1.29
N LEU A 77 -11.41 -5.46 0.63
CA LEU A 77 -10.38 -4.64 1.29
C LEU A 77 -10.14 -3.36 0.50
N ILE A 78 -10.60 -2.23 1.02
CA ILE A 78 -10.47 -0.90 0.42
C ILE A 78 -10.77 -0.99 -1.09
N SER A 79 -12.00 -1.35 -1.42
CA SER A 79 -12.47 -1.47 -2.79
C SER A 79 -13.54 -0.42 -3.08
N ARG A 80 -13.90 -0.25 -4.36
CA ARG A 80 -15.05 0.58 -4.73
C ARG A 80 -16.37 0.08 -4.14
N ALA A 81 -16.45 -1.20 -3.78
CA ALA A 81 -17.62 -1.78 -3.16
C ALA A 81 -17.70 -1.49 -1.65
N THR A 82 -16.55 -1.51 -0.96
CA THR A 82 -16.49 -1.32 0.50
C THR A 82 -16.14 0.11 0.90
N PHE A 83 -15.37 0.84 0.09
CA PHE A 83 -14.94 2.20 0.38
C PHE A 83 -14.75 3.04 -0.90
N PRO A 84 -15.83 3.38 -1.64
CA PRO A 84 -15.74 4.17 -2.88
C PRO A 84 -15.12 5.55 -2.67
N GLY A 85 -15.42 6.25 -1.57
CA GLY A 85 -14.88 7.58 -1.26
C GLY A 85 -13.36 7.64 -1.14
N TYR A 86 -12.71 6.55 -0.78
CA TYR A 86 -11.25 6.47 -0.71
C TYR A 86 -10.57 6.80 -2.05
N PHE A 87 -11.18 6.40 -3.17
CA PHE A 87 -10.63 6.61 -4.52
C PHE A 87 -11.02 7.97 -5.11
N LEU A 88 -12.17 8.50 -4.71
CA LEU A 88 -12.67 9.80 -5.19
C LEU A 88 -12.05 10.97 -4.41
N LYS A 89 -11.42 10.70 -3.26
CA LYS A 89 -10.90 11.71 -2.32
C LYS A 89 -11.96 12.75 -1.90
N GLU A 90 -13.22 12.37 -1.99
CA GLU A 90 -14.34 13.17 -1.51
C GLU A 90 -14.46 13.02 0.00
N GLN A 91 -14.71 14.12 0.70
CA GLN A 91 -14.90 14.12 2.15
C GLN A 91 -16.39 14.29 2.48
N GLY A 92 -16.93 13.41 3.32
CA GLY A 92 -18.31 13.53 3.77
C GLY A 92 -18.79 12.38 4.68
N VAL A 93 -20.04 12.47 5.11
CA VAL A 93 -20.69 11.45 5.98
C VAL A 93 -20.70 10.06 5.32
N VAL A 94 -20.71 10.01 4.00
CA VAL A 94 -20.68 8.75 3.22
C VAL A 94 -19.36 8.00 3.43
N ASP A 95 -18.23 8.71 3.56
CA ASP A 95 -16.92 8.11 3.82
C ASP A 95 -16.87 7.44 5.19
N ASP A 96 -17.65 7.94 6.13
CA ASP A 96 -17.76 7.41 7.48
C ASP A 96 -18.36 6.01 7.47
N CYS A 97 -19.47 5.81 6.77
CA CYS A 97 -20.13 4.52 6.64
C CYS A 97 -19.27 3.51 5.88
N HIS A 98 -18.61 3.95 4.79
CA HIS A 98 -17.77 3.08 3.98
C HIS A 98 -16.54 2.61 4.74
N SER A 99 -15.87 3.50 5.47
CA SER A 99 -14.72 3.12 6.30
C SER A 99 -15.14 2.13 7.40
N GLN A 100 -16.33 2.30 7.96
CA GLN A 100 -16.87 1.37 8.95
C GLN A 100 -17.11 -0.02 8.36
N ILE A 101 -17.74 -0.11 7.18
CA ILE A 101 -18.00 -1.38 6.50
C ILE A 101 -16.68 -2.11 6.20
N ASP A 102 -15.70 -1.41 5.65
CA ASP A 102 -14.39 -1.99 5.32
C ASP A 102 -13.68 -2.55 6.56
N LEU A 103 -13.66 -1.77 7.65
CA LEU A 103 -13.03 -2.17 8.90
C LEU A 103 -13.77 -3.30 9.62
N GLN A 104 -15.11 -3.32 9.56
CA GLN A 104 -15.91 -4.43 10.10
C GLN A 104 -15.67 -5.72 9.32
N LEU A 105 -15.67 -5.68 7.98
CA LEU A 105 -15.33 -6.85 7.16
C LEU A 105 -13.93 -7.38 7.47
N PHE A 106 -12.97 -6.48 7.65
CA PHE A 106 -11.63 -6.88 8.06
C PHE A 106 -11.66 -7.59 9.42
N ARG A 107 -12.32 -6.99 10.44
CA ARG A 107 -12.35 -7.49 11.80
C ARG A 107 -13.10 -8.82 11.92
N GLU A 108 -14.28 -8.93 11.29
CA GLU A 108 -15.20 -10.05 11.49
C GLU A 108 -14.92 -11.24 10.57
N ARG A 109 -14.29 -10.99 9.41
CA ARG A 109 -14.11 -12.03 8.39
C ARG A 109 -12.64 -12.34 8.13
N LEU A 110 -11.83 -11.33 7.83
CA LEU A 110 -10.46 -11.55 7.42
C LEU A 110 -9.55 -11.89 8.60
N ALA A 111 -9.63 -11.11 9.67
CA ALA A 111 -8.75 -11.27 10.81
C ALA A 111 -8.94 -12.63 11.52
N PRO A 112 -10.16 -13.12 11.80
CA PRO A 112 -10.33 -14.45 12.38
C PRO A 112 -9.89 -15.58 11.45
N ALA A 113 -10.10 -15.42 10.13
CA ALA A 113 -9.69 -16.43 9.15
C ALA A 113 -8.18 -16.66 9.12
N LEU A 114 -7.38 -15.59 9.34
CA LEU A 114 -5.92 -15.59 9.33
C LEU A 114 -5.28 -15.50 10.71
N GLN A 115 -6.09 -15.40 11.76
CA GLN A 115 -5.69 -15.21 13.16
C GLN A 115 -4.91 -13.90 13.38
N ILE A 116 -5.26 -12.85 12.63
CA ILE A 116 -4.63 -11.53 12.75
C ILE A 116 -4.99 -10.91 14.10
N THR A 117 -3.96 -10.47 14.83
CA THR A 117 -4.07 -9.84 16.15
C THR A 117 -3.61 -8.37 16.13
N HIS A 118 -2.82 -7.97 15.11
CA HIS A 118 -2.25 -6.63 15.01
C HIS A 118 -2.44 -6.08 13.61
N ARG A 119 -2.82 -4.80 13.51
CA ARG A 119 -2.90 -4.04 12.28
C ARG A 119 -1.85 -2.93 12.28
N PHE A 120 -0.86 -3.03 11.41
CA PHE A 120 0.18 -2.00 11.28
C PHE A 120 -0.19 -0.97 10.23
N VAL A 121 0.00 0.31 10.55
CA VAL A 121 -0.22 1.45 9.65
C VAL A 121 0.90 2.46 9.80
N GLY A 122 1.17 3.22 8.75
CA GLY A 122 2.06 4.38 8.84
C GLY A 122 1.30 5.61 9.36
N THR A 123 1.96 6.47 10.14
CA THR A 123 1.42 7.78 10.48
C THR A 123 1.14 8.59 9.22
N GLU A 124 0.04 9.34 9.19
CA GLU A 124 -0.36 10.14 8.03
C GLU A 124 -0.50 11.62 8.39
N PRO A 125 0.59 12.40 8.27
CA PRO A 125 0.55 13.82 8.59
C PRO A 125 -0.09 14.69 7.49
N LEU A 126 -0.13 14.23 6.25
CA LEU A 126 -0.44 15.06 5.09
C LEU A 126 -1.87 14.89 4.56
N CYS A 127 -2.36 13.65 4.50
CA CYS A 127 -3.69 13.35 3.95
C CYS A 127 -4.74 13.26 5.07
N PRO A 128 -5.69 14.21 5.18
CA PRO A 128 -6.73 14.18 6.21
C PRO A 128 -7.61 12.93 6.11
N LEU A 129 -7.95 12.48 4.90
CA LEU A 129 -8.77 11.29 4.67
C LEU A 129 -8.12 10.04 5.28
N THR A 130 -6.84 9.81 4.97
CA THR A 130 -6.10 8.65 5.50
C THR A 130 -5.91 8.76 7.02
N ARG A 131 -5.69 9.97 7.54
CA ARG A 131 -5.59 10.20 8.99
C ARG A 131 -6.91 9.85 9.71
N ASN A 132 -8.04 10.31 9.18
CA ASN A 132 -9.36 9.99 9.72
C ASN A 132 -9.63 8.49 9.65
N TYR A 133 -9.25 7.84 8.55
CA TYR A 133 -9.36 6.40 8.41
C TYR A 133 -8.52 5.65 9.47
N ASN A 134 -7.28 6.08 9.72
CA ASN A 134 -6.43 5.49 10.77
C ASN A 134 -7.04 5.66 12.17
N GLN A 135 -7.60 6.84 12.49
CA GLN A 135 -8.29 7.07 13.77
C GLN A 135 -9.51 6.16 13.95
N ARG A 136 -10.33 6.01 12.92
CA ARG A 136 -11.47 5.10 12.92
C ARG A 136 -11.05 3.64 13.03
N MET A 137 -9.99 3.26 12.33
CA MET A 137 -9.41 1.94 12.42
C MET A 137 -9.08 1.59 13.87
N LYS A 138 -8.42 2.49 14.58
CA LYS A 138 -8.10 2.29 15.99
C LYS A 138 -9.36 2.13 16.84
N SER A 139 -10.33 3.03 16.71
CA SER A 139 -11.58 2.98 17.47
C SER A 139 -12.39 1.71 17.21
N LEU A 140 -12.45 1.21 15.95
CA LEU A 140 -13.29 0.06 15.59
C LEU A 140 -12.59 -1.28 15.84
N LEU A 141 -11.29 -1.39 15.56
CA LEU A 141 -10.58 -2.65 15.69
C LEU A 141 -10.23 -2.98 17.14
N GLU A 142 -9.95 -1.98 17.97
CA GLU A 142 -9.62 -2.17 19.38
C GLU A 142 -10.86 -2.24 20.29
N ALA A 143 -12.04 -1.85 19.81
CA ALA A 143 -13.27 -1.87 20.60
C ALA A 143 -13.62 -3.29 21.06
N PRO A 144 -14.20 -3.46 22.28
CA PRO A 144 -14.77 -4.74 22.68
C PRO A 144 -15.95 -5.10 21.77
N GLY A 145 -16.17 -6.40 21.54
CA GLY A 145 -17.25 -6.91 20.70
C GLY A 145 -17.18 -8.42 20.56
N ASP A 146 -18.01 -9.00 19.69
CA ASP A 146 -18.08 -10.46 19.48
C ASP A 146 -16.81 -11.03 18.87
N ALA A 147 -16.15 -10.27 17.98
CA ALA A 147 -14.82 -10.61 17.45
C ALA A 147 -13.72 -10.10 18.38
N PRO A 148 -12.62 -10.85 18.54
CA PRO A 148 -11.48 -10.41 19.33
C PRO A 148 -10.97 -9.03 18.90
N PRO A 149 -10.53 -8.17 19.84
CA PRO A 149 -9.93 -6.89 19.50
C PRO A 149 -8.61 -7.09 18.75
N ILE A 150 -8.33 -6.17 17.82
CA ILE A 150 -7.11 -6.14 17.02
C ILE A 150 -6.37 -4.88 17.38
N GLU A 151 -5.16 -5.02 17.89
CA GLU A 151 -4.31 -3.87 18.22
C GLU A 151 -3.88 -3.12 16.95
N VAL A 152 -4.05 -1.80 16.93
CA VAL A 152 -3.61 -0.94 15.83
C VAL A 152 -2.28 -0.27 16.18
N VAL A 153 -1.22 -0.68 15.50
CA VAL A 153 0.13 -0.16 15.72
C VAL A 153 0.44 0.89 14.66
N GLU A 154 0.55 2.14 15.08
CA GLU A 154 0.98 3.25 14.23
C GLU A 154 2.51 3.37 14.25
N LEU A 155 3.14 3.27 13.07
CA LEU A 155 4.58 3.41 12.89
C LEU A 155 4.89 4.78 12.28
N ALA A 156 5.84 5.50 12.87
CA ALA A 156 6.25 6.80 12.37
C ALA A 156 6.82 6.71 10.96
N ARG A 157 6.52 7.68 10.09
CA ARG A 157 7.16 7.77 8.77
C ARG A 157 8.64 8.09 8.89
N ILE A 158 9.41 7.55 7.95
CA ILE A 158 10.82 7.94 7.83
C ILE A 158 10.89 9.33 7.20
N GLU A 159 11.52 10.27 7.90
CA GLU A 159 11.83 11.58 7.35
C GLU A 159 12.96 11.49 6.30
N LYS A 160 12.94 12.39 5.28
CA LYS A 160 13.97 12.45 4.22
C LYS A 160 15.41 12.51 4.75
N LYS A 161 15.65 13.08 5.92
CA LYS A 161 16.98 13.15 6.56
C LYS A 161 17.57 11.80 6.95
N TRP A 162 16.73 10.76 7.09
CA TRP A 162 17.22 9.44 7.48
C TRP A 162 17.92 8.71 6.33
N TRP A 163 17.50 8.92 5.07
CA TRP A 163 18.10 8.33 3.89
C TRP A 163 19.58 8.67 3.71
N THR A 164 19.96 9.90 4.05
CA THR A 164 21.35 10.37 3.99
C THR A 164 22.23 9.79 5.09
N ARG A 165 21.64 9.35 6.21
CA ARG A 165 22.38 8.75 7.35
C ARG A 165 22.74 7.28 7.15
N VAL A 166 21.91 6.52 6.41
CA VAL A 166 22.13 5.08 6.21
C VAL A 166 22.77 4.73 4.88
N GLY A 167 23.23 5.74 4.12
CA GLY A 167 23.94 5.50 2.85
C GLY A 167 23.10 4.84 1.76
N LEU A 168 21.77 4.81 1.88
CA LEU A 168 20.90 4.24 0.87
C LEU A 168 20.73 5.21 -0.31
N PRO A 169 20.78 4.72 -1.57
CA PRO A 169 20.61 5.57 -2.75
C PRO A 169 19.23 6.23 -2.74
N SER A 170 19.16 7.50 -3.14
CA SER A 170 17.89 8.24 -3.20
C SER A 170 16.92 7.56 -4.19
N ALA A 171 15.61 7.78 -4.01
CA ALA A 171 14.57 7.23 -4.90
C ALA A 171 14.82 7.57 -6.40
N ARG A 172 15.50 8.67 -6.69
CA ARG A 172 15.95 9.01 -8.05
C ARG A 172 17.00 8.04 -8.60
N THR A 173 17.89 7.54 -7.75
CA THR A 173 18.98 6.64 -8.15
C THR A 173 18.48 5.22 -8.47
N LEU A 174 17.41 4.79 -7.76
CA LEU A 174 16.77 3.48 -8.04
C LEU A 174 15.97 3.50 -9.35
N SER A 175 15.30 4.61 -9.67
CA SER A 175 14.57 4.78 -10.93
C SER A 175 15.48 4.73 -12.16
N THR A 176 16.67 5.32 -12.09
CA THR A 176 17.65 5.32 -13.20
C THR A 176 18.35 3.98 -13.37
N ALA A 177 18.62 3.24 -12.31
CA ALA A 177 19.25 1.93 -12.40
C ALA A 177 18.32 0.86 -13.01
N GLN A 178 17.01 0.92 -12.77
CA GLN A 178 16.04 0.01 -13.38
C GLN A 178 15.79 0.31 -14.87
N LEU A 179 15.93 1.58 -15.31
CA LEU A 179 15.82 1.95 -16.72
C LEU A 179 17.09 1.61 -17.52
N ALA A 180 18.25 1.49 -16.88
CA ALA A 180 19.50 1.14 -17.52
C ALA A 180 19.69 -0.37 -17.76
N GLY A 181 18.99 -1.23 -17.01
CA GLY A 181 19.07 -2.70 -17.12
C GLY A 181 18.25 -3.32 -18.27
N GLY A 182 17.46 -2.54 -19.00
CA GLY A 182 16.51 -3.02 -20.01
C GLY A 182 16.91 -2.84 -21.48
N ARG A 183 18.16 -2.54 -21.82
CA ARG A 183 18.62 -2.45 -23.21
C ARG A 183 19.60 -3.57 -23.54
N GLY A 184 19.07 -4.74 -23.77
CA GLY A 184 19.73 -5.83 -24.48
C GLY A 184 19.34 -5.81 -25.94
N ALA A 185 20.35 -5.81 -26.82
CA ALA A 185 20.35 -5.65 -28.24
C ALA A 185 19.27 -6.44 -29.03
N GLY A 186 18.65 -5.80 -30.01
CA GLY A 186 17.85 -6.38 -31.07
C GLY A 186 17.85 -5.46 -32.28
N THR A 187 18.48 -5.93 -33.32
CA THR A 187 18.84 -5.34 -34.61
C THR A 187 17.65 -4.80 -35.43
N ALA A 188 17.94 -3.68 -36.09
CA ALA A 188 17.52 -3.19 -37.42
C ALA A 188 16.23 -3.70 -38.09
N GLY A 189 15.43 -2.78 -38.60
CA GLY A 189 14.46 -3.02 -39.67
C GLY A 189 13.29 -2.05 -39.71
N ASP A 190 13.48 -0.99 -40.45
CA ASP A 190 12.66 -0.20 -41.35
C ASP A 190 11.56 0.79 -40.86
N PRO A 191 11.54 1.92 -41.57
CA PRO A 191 10.70 3.07 -41.26
C PRO A 191 9.42 3.05 -42.13
N LEU A 192 8.36 3.61 -41.65
CA LEU A 192 7.30 4.28 -42.40
C LEU A 192 6.08 4.52 -41.46
N PHE A 193 5.87 5.73 -41.04
CA PHE A 193 4.63 6.47 -41.25
C PHE A 193 4.79 7.87 -40.65
N SER A 194 4.67 8.81 -41.56
CA SER A 194 4.62 10.25 -41.31
C SER A 194 3.23 10.72 -40.90
N ASP A 195 3.25 11.79 -40.17
CA ASP A 195 2.30 12.92 -40.17
C ASP A 195 0.99 12.89 -39.38
N ALA A 196 0.97 13.93 -38.63
CA ALA A 196 0.02 15.03 -38.47
C ALA A 196 -0.97 14.94 -37.29
N THR A 197 -0.87 15.85 -36.44
CA THR A 197 -1.71 16.98 -36.06
C THR A 197 -1.67 17.28 -34.57
N GLY A 198 -1.36 18.52 -34.32
CA GLY A 198 -1.31 19.31 -33.13
C GLY A 198 -2.45 19.12 -32.13
N GLY A 199 -2.07 19.00 -30.87
CA GLY A 199 -2.96 19.04 -29.73
C GLY A 199 -2.22 19.59 -28.50
N LYS A 200 -2.70 20.70 -28.02
CA LYS A 200 -2.19 21.55 -26.95
C LYS A 200 -1.75 20.76 -25.70
N ARG A 201 -0.50 20.97 -25.29
CA ARG A 201 0.02 20.57 -23.99
C ARG A 201 -0.60 21.42 -22.88
N THR A 202 -1.53 20.86 -22.13
CA THR A 202 -1.87 21.36 -20.82
C THR A 202 -0.92 20.75 -19.80
N SER A 203 -0.16 21.62 -19.16
CA SER A 203 0.79 21.30 -18.09
C SER A 203 0.01 20.80 -16.86
N ASN A 204 -0.08 19.49 -16.68
CA ASN A 204 -0.54 18.91 -15.43
C ASN A 204 0.66 18.79 -14.48
N ARG A 205 0.73 19.68 -13.50
CA ARG A 205 1.59 19.56 -12.33
C ARG A 205 1.26 18.24 -11.63
N LEU A 206 2.20 17.30 -11.66
CA LEU A 206 2.19 16.11 -10.83
C LEU A 206 2.30 16.52 -9.36
N ILE A 207 1.18 16.47 -8.66
CA ILE A 207 1.18 16.55 -7.19
C ILE A 207 1.53 15.13 -6.71
N TYR A 208 2.76 14.97 -6.24
CA TYR A 208 3.16 13.78 -5.51
C TYR A 208 2.40 13.73 -4.19
N THR A 209 1.43 12.85 -4.09
CA THR A 209 0.92 12.38 -2.81
C THR A 209 1.66 11.09 -2.45
N PRO A 210 2.24 11.02 -1.25
CA PRO A 210 2.98 9.88 -0.75
C PRO A 210 2.10 8.65 -0.49
#